data_265d17e6358c7e0a5a8f6a2e31e29e56
#
_entry.id   265d17e6358c7e0a5a8f6a2e31e29e56
#
_cell.length_a   1.000
_cell.length_b   1.000
_cell.length_c   1.000
_cell.angle_alpha   90.00
_cell.angle_beta   90.00
_cell.angle_gamma   90.00
#
_symmetry.space_group_name_H-M   'P 1'
#
loop_
_entity.id
_entity.type
_entity.pdbx_description
1 polymer ?
#
loop_
_entity_poly.entity_id
_entity_poly.type
_entity_poly.pdbx_seq_one_letter_code
_entity_poly.pdbx_strand_id
1 'polypeptide(L)'
;KTQSGAVWLDPEKTSPFDFFQYWRNVSDSDVLKCIRMLTFLPLEEIDAMESWEGAQLNQAKEILAFELTKLVHGEEEATKAREASHALFAGGGDSAHMPTVELSAADFADGDLDILALLVKTELAPSRSDARRAVEQGGVSVADAKVTDIKTTYSADSFGADGLVVKRGKKKFVKVLVK
;
A
#
# COMPACT_ATOMS: atom_id res chain seq x y z
N LYS A 1 -2.93 -1.80 -21.82
CA LYS A 1 -3.20 -2.90 -20.84
C LYS A 1 -2.06 -2.93 -19.87
N THR A 2 -2.30 -2.63 -18.60
CA THR A 2 -1.30 -2.78 -17.55
C THR A 2 -1.13 -4.27 -17.23
N GLN A 3 0.08 -4.71 -16.96
CA GLN A 3 0.36 -6.11 -16.56
C GLN A 3 -0.33 -6.50 -15.25
N SER A 4 -0.80 -5.52 -14.47
CA SER A 4 -1.46 -5.68 -13.18
C SER A 4 -3.01 -5.57 -13.23
N GLY A 5 -3.62 -5.52 -14.41
CA GLY A 5 -5.05 -5.39 -14.56
C GLY A 5 -5.55 -3.94 -14.64
N ALA A 6 -6.87 -3.76 -14.64
CA ALA A 6 -7.51 -2.45 -14.64
C ALA A 6 -7.67 -1.92 -13.20
N VAL A 7 -7.57 -0.61 -13.03
CA VAL A 7 -8.01 0.10 -11.83
C VAL A 7 -9.45 0.54 -12.06
N TRP A 8 -10.36 0.03 -11.24
CA TRP A 8 -11.79 0.25 -11.41
C TRP A 8 -12.24 1.47 -10.60
N LEU A 9 -13.27 2.15 -11.10
CA LEU A 9 -13.96 3.20 -10.35
C LEU A 9 -14.93 2.61 -9.30
N ASP A 10 -15.32 1.36 -9.49
CA ASP A 10 -16.17 0.60 -8.61
C ASP A 10 -15.40 0.22 -7.32
N PRO A 11 -15.83 0.67 -6.14
CA PRO A 11 -15.14 0.43 -4.87
C PRO A 11 -15.12 -1.04 -4.45
N GLU A 12 -16.03 -1.88 -4.98
CA GLU A 12 -16.01 -3.33 -4.72
C GLU A 12 -14.90 -4.05 -5.50
N LYS A 13 -14.40 -3.44 -6.60
CA LYS A 13 -13.34 -4.02 -7.45
C LYS A 13 -11.97 -3.42 -7.19
N THR A 14 -11.93 -2.13 -6.86
CA THR A 14 -10.73 -1.40 -6.45
C THR A 14 -11.11 -0.54 -5.26
N SER A 15 -10.58 -0.85 -4.09
CA SER A 15 -10.90 -0.07 -2.88
C SER A 15 -10.49 1.41 -3.05
N PRO A 16 -11.14 2.36 -2.36
CA PRO A 16 -10.74 3.77 -2.39
C PRO A 16 -9.27 3.96 -2.00
N PHE A 17 -8.75 3.14 -1.08
CA PHE A 17 -7.35 3.13 -0.68
C PHE A 17 -6.42 2.69 -1.82
N ASP A 18 -6.72 1.56 -2.50
CA ASP A 18 -5.93 1.09 -3.63
C ASP A 18 -5.98 2.05 -4.82
N PHE A 19 -7.14 2.68 -5.04
CA PHE A 19 -7.32 3.73 -6.04
C PHE A 19 -6.43 4.94 -5.73
N PHE A 20 -6.41 5.40 -4.47
CA PHE A 20 -5.53 6.47 -4.00
C PHE A 20 -4.05 6.09 -4.20
N GLN A 21 -3.64 4.88 -3.79
CA GLN A 21 -2.26 4.42 -3.94
C GLN A 21 -1.83 4.31 -5.41
N TYR A 22 -2.74 3.92 -6.30
CA TYR A 22 -2.44 3.89 -7.73
C TYR A 22 -2.02 5.27 -8.24
N TRP A 23 -2.81 6.30 -7.95
CA TRP A 23 -2.54 7.66 -8.39
C TRP A 23 -1.34 8.30 -7.68
N ARG A 24 -1.10 7.95 -6.43
CA ARG A 24 0.09 8.36 -5.69
C ARG A 24 1.38 7.76 -6.24
N ASN A 25 1.31 6.67 -6.98
CA ASN A 25 2.46 6.00 -7.60
C ASN A 25 2.64 6.31 -9.09
N VAL A 26 1.99 7.33 -9.62
CA VAL A 26 2.19 7.81 -10.99
C VAL A 26 3.64 8.28 -11.17
N SER A 27 4.14 8.24 -12.41
CA SER A 27 5.52 8.71 -12.70
C SER A 27 5.65 10.23 -12.50
N ASP A 28 6.85 10.69 -12.13
CA ASP A 28 7.14 12.11 -11.95
C ASP A 28 6.87 12.90 -13.24
N SER A 29 7.15 12.28 -14.40
CA SER A 29 6.91 12.88 -15.72
C SER A 29 5.43 13.06 -16.07
N ASP A 30 4.53 12.32 -15.43
CA ASP A 30 3.11 12.30 -15.80
C ASP A 30 2.22 13.00 -14.76
N VAL A 31 2.71 13.25 -13.56
CA VAL A 31 1.89 13.75 -12.45
C VAL A 31 1.19 15.06 -12.78
N LEU A 32 1.91 16.07 -13.27
CA LEU A 32 1.32 17.38 -13.60
C LEU A 32 0.37 17.31 -14.80
N LYS A 33 0.70 16.48 -15.77
CA LYS A 33 -0.21 16.20 -16.90
C LYS A 33 -1.51 15.56 -16.41
N CYS A 34 -1.43 14.60 -15.51
CA CYS A 34 -2.61 13.98 -14.91
C CYS A 34 -3.43 14.97 -14.09
N ILE A 35 -2.79 15.82 -13.27
CA ILE A 35 -3.47 16.87 -12.51
C ILE A 35 -4.24 17.79 -13.46
N ARG A 36 -3.59 18.28 -14.52
CA ARG A 36 -4.16 19.22 -15.48
C ARG A 36 -5.34 18.62 -16.26
N MET A 37 -5.30 17.33 -16.56
CA MET A 37 -6.30 16.65 -17.37
C MET A 37 -7.47 16.07 -16.58
N LEU A 38 -7.25 15.70 -15.33
CA LEU A 38 -8.18 14.83 -14.57
C LEU A 38 -8.73 15.48 -13.30
N THR A 39 -8.20 16.64 -12.89
CA THR A 39 -8.70 17.36 -11.70
C THR A 39 -9.37 18.66 -12.09
N PHE A 40 -10.11 19.25 -11.14
CA PHE A 40 -10.74 20.56 -11.27
C PHE A 40 -9.97 21.66 -10.49
N LEU A 41 -8.69 21.42 -10.21
CA LEU A 41 -7.86 22.44 -9.58
C LEU A 41 -7.68 23.67 -10.49
N PRO A 42 -7.62 24.87 -9.94
CA PRO A 42 -7.32 26.08 -10.69
C PRO A 42 -6.00 25.95 -11.46
N LEU A 43 -5.96 26.42 -12.71
CA LEU A 43 -4.74 26.35 -13.52
C LEU A 43 -3.56 27.08 -12.88
N GLU A 44 -3.82 28.17 -12.17
CA GLU A 44 -2.81 28.95 -11.44
C GLU A 44 -2.09 28.10 -10.37
N GLU A 45 -2.84 27.24 -9.67
CA GLU A 45 -2.25 26.31 -8.68
C GLU A 45 -1.41 25.24 -9.37
N ILE A 46 -1.87 24.73 -10.52
CA ILE A 46 -1.15 23.72 -11.29
C ILE A 46 0.12 24.32 -11.90
N ASP A 47 0.05 25.52 -12.42
CA ASP A 47 1.20 26.24 -13.00
C ASP A 47 2.28 26.51 -11.92
N ALA A 48 1.86 26.82 -10.68
CA ALA A 48 2.78 26.96 -9.57
C ALA A 48 3.56 25.64 -9.25
N MET A 49 2.99 24.48 -9.57
CA MET A 49 3.63 23.17 -9.37
C MET A 49 4.63 22.83 -10.50
N GLU A 50 4.66 23.56 -11.62
CA GLU A 50 5.56 23.26 -12.73
C GLU A 50 7.05 23.40 -12.37
N SER A 51 7.35 24.21 -11.36
CA SER A 51 8.71 24.37 -10.83
C SER A 51 9.08 23.33 -9.75
N TRP A 52 8.17 22.41 -9.42
CA TRP A 52 8.40 21.43 -8.35
C TRP A 52 9.30 20.31 -8.80
N GLU A 53 10.27 19.96 -7.96
CA GLU A 53 11.21 18.89 -8.19
C GLU A 53 11.37 17.99 -6.95
N GLY A 54 11.85 16.78 -7.15
CA GLY A 54 12.20 15.84 -6.07
C GLY A 54 11.05 15.58 -5.11
N ALA A 55 11.22 15.96 -3.84
CA ALA A 55 10.24 15.73 -2.79
C ALA A 55 8.89 16.47 -3.02
N GLN A 56 8.92 17.61 -3.71
CA GLN A 56 7.70 18.37 -4.03
C GLN A 56 6.80 17.62 -5.02
N LEU A 57 7.37 16.84 -5.94
CA LEU A 57 6.59 15.97 -6.83
C LEU A 57 5.82 14.89 -6.08
N ASN A 58 6.33 14.42 -4.92
CA ASN A 58 5.56 13.51 -4.07
C ASN A 58 4.32 14.19 -3.48
N GLN A 59 4.41 15.48 -3.16
CA GLN A 59 3.26 16.27 -2.75
C GLN A 59 2.26 16.44 -3.89
N ALA A 60 2.72 16.72 -5.11
CA ALA A 60 1.85 16.80 -6.29
C ALA A 60 1.12 15.46 -6.55
N LYS A 61 1.80 14.33 -6.37
CA LYS A 61 1.19 12.99 -6.48
C LYS A 61 0.12 12.75 -5.43
N GLU A 62 0.34 13.24 -4.22
CA GLU A 62 -0.65 13.15 -3.15
C GLU A 62 -1.88 14.00 -3.44
N ILE A 63 -1.68 15.24 -3.94
CA ILE A 63 -2.77 16.12 -4.38
C ILE A 63 -3.58 15.43 -5.48
N LEU A 64 -2.92 14.89 -6.50
CA LEU A 64 -3.58 14.14 -7.59
C LEU A 64 -4.41 12.97 -7.04
N ALA A 65 -3.81 12.15 -6.19
CA ALA A 65 -4.47 10.99 -5.62
C ALA A 65 -5.69 11.39 -4.77
N PHE A 66 -5.56 12.46 -3.97
CA PHE A 66 -6.65 12.97 -3.15
C PHE A 66 -7.81 13.50 -3.99
N GLU A 67 -7.53 14.38 -4.97
CA GLU A 67 -8.55 14.98 -5.81
C GLU A 67 -9.31 13.94 -6.63
N LEU A 68 -8.61 12.95 -7.20
CA LEU A 68 -9.27 11.89 -7.97
C LEU A 68 -10.07 10.93 -7.07
N THR A 69 -9.57 10.59 -5.90
CA THR A 69 -10.31 9.75 -4.95
C THR A 69 -11.54 10.49 -4.44
N LYS A 70 -11.42 11.78 -4.14
CA LYS A 70 -12.54 12.64 -3.76
C LYS A 70 -13.61 12.71 -4.85
N LEU A 71 -13.19 12.85 -6.11
CA LEU A 71 -14.10 12.92 -7.26
C LEU A 71 -14.90 11.62 -7.45
N VAL A 72 -14.26 10.47 -7.26
CA VAL A 72 -14.83 9.15 -7.56
C VAL A 72 -15.56 8.54 -6.36
N HIS A 73 -14.98 8.65 -5.17
CA HIS A 73 -15.43 7.95 -3.96
C HIS A 73 -15.93 8.90 -2.85
N GLY A 74 -15.81 10.21 -3.05
CA GLY A 74 -16.20 11.22 -2.06
C GLY A 74 -15.06 11.64 -1.13
N GLU A 75 -15.25 12.77 -0.46
CA GLU A 75 -14.22 13.41 0.35
C GLU A 75 -13.86 12.61 1.61
N GLU A 76 -14.84 11.94 2.20
CA GLU A 76 -14.63 11.10 3.38
C GLU A 76 -13.68 9.94 3.08
N GLU A 77 -13.91 9.23 1.99
CA GLU A 77 -13.06 8.11 1.57
C GLU A 77 -11.68 8.57 1.10
N ALA A 78 -11.59 9.73 0.45
CA ALA A 78 -10.31 10.33 0.09
C ALA A 78 -9.48 10.71 1.32
N THR A 79 -10.13 11.25 2.36
CA THR A 79 -9.47 11.60 3.64
C THR A 79 -8.97 10.35 4.34
N LYS A 80 -9.81 9.32 4.47
CA LYS A 80 -9.42 8.01 5.05
C LYS A 80 -8.24 7.39 4.30
N ALA A 81 -8.29 7.40 2.96
CA ALA A 81 -7.23 6.85 2.12
C ALA A 81 -5.90 7.61 2.29
N ARG A 82 -5.96 8.95 2.40
CA ARG A 82 -4.77 9.78 2.65
C ARG A 82 -4.18 9.53 4.02
N GLU A 83 -5.01 9.49 5.07
CA GLU A 83 -4.57 9.21 6.44
C GLU A 83 -3.95 7.82 6.55
N ALA A 84 -4.59 6.81 5.98
CA ALA A 84 -4.02 5.45 5.92
C ALA A 84 -2.70 5.42 5.16
N SER A 85 -2.59 6.20 4.06
CA SER A 85 -1.34 6.33 3.31
C SER A 85 -0.23 6.98 4.14
N HIS A 86 -0.54 8.07 4.87
CA HIS A 86 0.43 8.72 5.77
C HIS A 86 0.88 7.78 6.89
N ALA A 87 -0.05 7.05 7.48
CA ALA A 87 0.21 6.05 8.50
C ALA A 87 1.23 4.98 8.06
N LEU A 88 1.13 4.56 6.80
CA LEU A 88 2.09 3.63 6.18
C LEU A 88 3.52 4.15 6.13
N PHE A 89 3.69 5.46 5.98
CA PHE A 89 5.02 6.07 5.80
C PHE A 89 5.59 6.67 7.09
N ALA A 90 4.74 6.93 8.10
CA ALA A 90 5.16 7.49 9.39
C ALA A 90 5.61 6.42 10.41
N GLY A 91 5.54 5.13 10.06
CA GLY A 91 6.03 4.03 10.93
C GLY A 91 5.23 3.81 12.21
N GLY A 92 3.95 4.25 12.28
CA GLY A 92 3.18 4.10 13.50
C GLY A 92 1.74 4.60 13.48
N GLY A 93 1.15 4.77 12.31
CA GLY A 93 -0.20 5.32 12.20
C GLY A 93 -1.30 4.28 12.05
N ASP A 94 -2.51 4.71 12.36
CA ASP A 94 -3.76 3.95 12.35
C ASP A 94 -3.98 3.15 11.06
N SER A 95 -3.85 1.85 11.17
CA SER A 95 -4.01 0.88 10.08
C SER A 95 -5.47 0.44 9.87
N ALA A 96 -6.43 1.23 10.34
CA ALA A 96 -7.86 0.86 10.35
C ALA A 96 -8.46 0.65 8.96
N HIS A 97 -7.84 1.17 7.90
CA HIS A 97 -8.35 1.11 6.53
C HIS A 97 -7.46 0.31 5.56
N MET A 98 -6.47 -0.44 6.09
CA MET A 98 -5.66 -1.34 5.27
C MET A 98 -6.38 -2.68 5.03
N PRO A 99 -6.12 -3.35 3.89
CA PRO A 99 -6.47 -4.74 3.73
C PRO A 99 -5.94 -5.52 4.93
N THR A 100 -6.84 -6.16 5.68
CA THR A 100 -6.48 -6.88 6.89
C THR A 100 -6.71 -8.36 6.68
N VAL A 101 -5.70 -9.16 7.02
CA VAL A 101 -5.80 -10.63 7.05
C VAL A 101 -5.69 -11.08 8.50
N GLU A 102 -6.66 -11.89 8.93
CA GLU A 102 -6.67 -12.51 10.24
C GLU A 102 -6.04 -13.90 10.14
N LEU A 103 -4.99 -14.13 10.91
CA LEU A 103 -4.43 -15.46 11.13
C LEU A 103 -4.99 -16.03 12.44
N SER A 104 -5.23 -17.33 12.46
CA SER A 104 -5.68 -18.04 13.64
C SER A 104 -4.50 -18.64 14.41
N ALA A 105 -4.69 -18.95 15.69
CA ALA A 105 -3.70 -19.70 16.47
C ALA A 105 -3.33 -21.04 15.79
N ALA A 106 -4.24 -21.64 15.01
CA ALA A 106 -3.98 -22.87 14.25
C ALA A 106 -2.92 -22.68 13.16
N ASP A 107 -2.73 -21.46 12.66
CA ASP A 107 -1.70 -21.16 11.65
C ASP A 107 -0.28 -21.23 12.23
N PHE A 108 -0.16 -21.26 13.55
CA PHE A 108 1.06 -21.38 14.34
C PHE A 108 1.17 -22.73 15.06
N ALA A 109 0.30 -23.70 14.76
CA ALA A 109 0.23 -24.99 15.47
C ALA A 109 1.52 -25.82 15.36
N ASP A 110 2.28 -25.66 14.28
CA ASP A 110 3.57 -26.32 14.07
C ASP A 110 4.78 -25.49 14.56
N GLY A 111 4.53 -24.37 15.24
CA GLY A 111 5.53 -23.42 15.71
C GLY A 111 5.45 -22.08 15.00
N ASP A 112 6.57 -21.36 14.94
CA ASP A 112 6.65 -20.04 14.32
C ASP A 112 6.35 -20.10 12.82
N LEU A 113 5.61 -19.10 12.32
CA LEU A 113 5.28 -18.99 10.90
C LEU A 113 6.45 -18.40 10.12
N ASP A 114 6.95 -19.12 9.12
CA ASP A 114 8.02 -18.60 8.25
C ASP A 114 7.51 -17.50 7.32
N ILE A 115 8.39 -16.58 6.94
CA ILE A 115 8.07 -15.43 6.07
C ILE A 115 7.44 -15.84 4.74
N LEU A 116 7.81 -16.99 4.19
CA LEU A 116 7.27 -17.47 2.91
C LEU A 116 5.81 -17.91 3.08
N ALA A 117 5.50 -18.61 4.18
CA ALA A 117 4.14 -19.00 4.51
C ALA A 117 3.28 -17.76 4.83
N LEU A 118 3.83 -16.78 5.55
CA LEU A 118 3.17 -15.51 5.85
C LEU A 118 2.77 -14.78 4.56
N LEU A 119 3.68 -14.65 3.59
CA LEU A 119 3.39 -14.00 2.31
C LEU A 119 2.34 -14.73 1.47
N VAL A 120 2.27 -16.06 1.54
CA VAL A 120 1.25 -16.83 0.83
C VAL A 120 -0.10 -16.73 1.51
N LYS A 121 -0.16 -16.85 2.85
CA LYS A 121 -1.40 -16.75 3.63
C LYS A 121 -2.04 -15.36 3.54
N THR A 122 -1.23 -14.34 3.38
CA THR A 122 -1.68 -12.95 3.19
C THR A 122 -1.96 -12.57 1.74
N GLU A 123 -1.90 -13.54 0.82
CA GLU A 123 -2.09 -13.35 -0.63
C GLU A 123 -1.11 -12.32 -1.26
N LEU A 124 -0.11 -11.91 -0.52
CA LEU A 124 0.96 -11.07 -1.06
C LEU A 124 1.83 -11.81 -2.07
N ALA A 125 1.86 -13.14 -1.99
CA ALA A 125 2.52 -13.99 -2.98
C ALA A 125 1.62 -15.17 -3.36
N PRO A 126 1.51 -15.52 -4.66
CA PRO A 126 0.66 -16.62 -5.13
C PRO A 126 1.24 -18.00 -4.79
N SER A 127 2.52 -18.07 -4.42
CA SER A 127 3.21 -19.33 -4.08
C SER A 127 4.44 -19.11 -3.23
N ARG A 128 4.90 -20.16 -2.53
CA ARG A 128 6.14 -20.12 -1.75
C ARG A 128 7.38 -19.83 -2.62
N SER A 129 7.40 -20.27 -3.86
CA SER A 129 8.50 -19.99 -4.81
C SER A 129 8.55 -18.49 -5.18
N ASP A 130 7.40 -17.88 -5.37
CA ASP A 130 7.29 -16.45 -5.65
C ASP A 130 7.62 -15.60 -4.41
N ALA A 131 7.15 -16.03 -3.22
CA ALA A 131 7.50 -15.44 -1.95
C ALA A 131 9.02 -15.45 -1.71
N ARG A 132 9.69 -16.59 -1.94
CA ARG A 132 11.14 -16.72 -1.84
C ARG A 132 11.85 -15.71 -2.71
N ARG A 133 11.47 -15.63 -3.98
CA ARG A 133 12.07 -14.69 -4.94
C ARG A 133 11.89 -13.24 -4.48
N ALA A 134 10.71 -12.88 -3.95
CA ALA A 134 10.44 -11.55 -3.44
C ALA A 134 11.33 -11.20 -2.23
N VAL A 135 11.55 -12.14 -1.31
CA VAL A 135 12.43 -11.97 -0.13
C VAL A 135 13.88 -11.82 -0.56
N GLU A 136 14.39 -12.72 -1.41
CA GLU A 136 15.78 -12.70 -1.92
C GLU A 136 16.10 -11.41 -2.69
N GLN A 137 15.13 -10.87 -3.42
CA GLN A 137 15.24 -9.57 -4.11
C GLN A 137 15.13 -8.37 -3.16
N GLY A 138 14.90 -8.61 -1.86
CA GLY A 138 14.73 -7.57 -0.85
C GLY A 138 13.49 -6.72 -1.07
N GLY A 139 12.47 -7.28 -1.71
CA GLY A 139 11.19 -6.64 -1.98
C GLY A 139 10.16 -6.81 -0.85
N VAL A 140 10.53 -7.35 0.31
CA VAL A 140 9.63 -7.62 1.42
C VAL A 140 10.07 -6.85 2.65
N SER A 141 9.12 -6.26 3.37
CA SER A 141 9.32 -5.70 4.72
C SER A 141 8.17 -6.06 5.64
N VAL A 142 8.49 -6.24 6.91
CA VAL A 142 7.54 -6.52 8.00
C VAL A 142 7.80 -5.47 9.09
N ALA A 143 6.76 -4.77 9.52
CA ALA A 143 6.88 -3.64 10.47
C ALA A 143 7.99 -2.66 10.06
N ASP A 144 8.05 -2.30 8.77
CA ASP A 144 9.04 -1.43 8.13
C ASP A 144 10.50 -1.95 8.12
N ALA A 145 10.77 -3.07 8.78
CA ALA A 145 12.06 -3.75 8.70
C ALA A 145 12.13 -4.60 7.42
N LYS A 146 13.18 -4.36 6.61
CA LYS A 146 13.41 -5.13 5.39
C LYS A 146 13.79 -6.57 5.73
N VAL A 147 13.11 -7.53 5.13
CA VAL A 147 13.36 -8.96 5.31
C VAL A 147 14.09 -9.49 4.08
N THR A 148 15.29 -10.02 4.27
CA THR A 148 16.13 -10.61 3.22
C THR A 148 16.46 -12.08 3.45
N ASP A 149 16.21 -12.57 4.67
CA ASP A 149 16.43 -13.97 5.01
C ASP A 149 15.11 -14.76 4.88
N ILE A 150 15.11 -15.77 4.02
CA ILE A 150 13.97 -16.66 3.77
C ILE A 150 13.63 -17.57 4.97
N LYS A 151 14.55 -17.66 5.94
CA LYS A 151 14.36 -18.43 7.19
C LYS A 151 13.79 -17.61 8.33
N THR A 152 13.53 -16.33 8.10
CA THR A 152 12.90 -15.47 9.12
C THR A 152 11.55 -16.05 9.52
N THR A 153 11.33 -16.22 10.81
CA THR A 153 10.08 -16.72 11.40
C THR A 153 9.46 -15.69 12.33
N TYR A 154 8.16 -15.81 12.51
CA TYR A 154 7.35 -14.94 13.37
C TYR A 154 6.50 -15.81 14.28
N SER A 155 6.61 -15.60 15.58
CA SER A 155 5.68 -16.19 16.56
C SER A 155 4.35 -15.44 16.55
N ALA A 156 3.30 -16.05 17.06
CA ALA A 156 2.00 -15.38 17.24
C ALA A 156 2.14 -14.08 18.07
N ASP A 157 2.99 -14.09 19.09
CA ASP A 157 3.25 -12.92 19.95
C ASP A 157 3.93 -11.75 19.20
N SER A 158 4.63 -12.05 18.09
CA SER A 158 5.27 -11.01 17.26
C SER A 158 4.28 -10.03 16.66
N PHE A 159 3.02 -10.44 16.49
CA PHE A 159 1.99 -9.62 15.87
C PHE A 159 1.32 -8.63 16.82
N GLY A 160 1.40 -8.85 18.13
CA GLY A 160 0.80 -7.98 19.14
C GLY A 160 -0.70 -7.74 18.95
N ALA A 161 -1.29 -6.87 19.77
CA ALA A 161 -2.71 -6.53 19.67
C ALA A 161 -3.06 -5.68 18.42
N ASP A 162 -2.10 -4.88 17.97
CA ASP A 162 -2.27 -3.96 16.82
C ASP A 162 -1.95 -4.62 15.47
N GLY A 163 -1.42 -5.85 15.49
CA GLY A 163 -0.98 -6.56 14.29
C GLY A 163 0.29 -6.01 13.66
N LEU A 164 0.78 -6.66 12.61
CA LEU A 164 1.95 -6.24 11.85
C LEU A 164 1.58 -5.90 10.40
N VAL A 165 2.20 -4.87 9.87
CA VAL A 165 2.09 -4.52 8.45
C VAL A 165 3.16 -5.27 7.66
N VAL A 166 2.73 -6.08 6.70
CA VAL A 166 3.58 -6.80 5.77
C VAL A 166 3.50 -6.11 4.40
N LYS A 167 4.63 -5.78 3.82
CA LYS A 167 4.73 -5.09 2.52
C LYS A 167 5.47 -5.96 1.52
N ARG A 168 4.99 -5.98 0.27
CA ARG A 168 5.70 -6.54 -0.86
C ARG A 168 5.81 -5.52 -1.98
N GLY A 169 7.04 -5.08 -2.24
CA GLY A 169 7.33 -3.98 -3.15
C GLY A 169 6.74 -2.66 -2.67
N LYS A 170 6.47 -1.75 -3.60
CA LYS A 170 5.95 -0.40 -3.29
C LYS A 170 4.43 -0.30 -3.30
N LYS A 171 3.71 -1.37 -3.69
CA LYS A 171 2.28 -1.29 -4.01
C LYS A 171 1.37 -2.28 -3.27
N LYS A 172 1.93 -3.29 -2.61
CA LYS A 172 1.15 -4.32 -1.92
C LYS A 172 1.48 -4.31 -0.44
N PHE A 173 0.47 -4.09 0.37
CA PHE A 173 0.56 -4.13 1.84
C PHE A 173 -0.67 -4.82 2.41
N VAL A 174 -0.48 -5.45 3.54
CA VAL A 174 -1.54 -6.10 4.30
C VAL A 174 -1.23 -5.94 5.78
N LYS A 175 -2.24 -5.61 6.57
CA LYS A 175 -2.18 -5.71 8.02
C LYS A 175 -2.52 -7.13 8.42
N VAL A 176 -1.68 -7.73 9.23
CA VAL A 176 -1.88 -9.09 9.73
C VAL A 176 -2.22 -9.03 11.21
N LEU A 177 -3.37 -9.56 11.58
CA LEU A 177 -3.82 -9.74 12.95
C LEU A 177 -3.80 -11.23 13.30
N VAL A 178 -3.54 -11.57 14.55
CA VAL A 178 -3.65 -12.93 15.08
C VAL A 178 -4.78 -12.95 16.09
N LYS A 179 -5.72 -13.88 15.92
CA LYS A 179 -6.84 -14.15 16.84
C LYS A 179 -6.78 -15.53 17.42
#